data_adf1889e8374e8232c1865b29bc66321
#
_entry.id   adf1889e8374e8232c1865b29bc66321
#
_cell.length_a   1.000
_cell.length_b   1.000
_cell.length_c   1.000
_cell.angle_alpha   90.00
_cell.angle_beta   90.00
_cell.angle_gamma   90.00
#
_symmetry.space_group_name_H-M   'P 1'
#
loop_
_entity.id
_entity.type
_entity.pdbx_description
1 polymer ?
#
loop_
_entity_poly.entity_id
_entity_poly.type
_entity_poly.pdbx_seq_one_letter_code
_entity_poly.pdbx_strand_id
1 'polypeptide(L)'
;MNRDEKFILTITAGSHLSVHCFMLVFPSILLVLKNEFSVGLDVLGFIATLSALMFGIGAIPSGYFESKVGGRVLLLIYQAGTIVATMVIVISQSLWMLATGLALLGLFCSIYHPAGLTLISRRISNISKGMALHGIAGSLGLALAPVIAASFTTLFSWRAAYGFLAFVNFVLAIFTFFLVPKMKKMIVKEDHRNTKVTNKMALILYYSIGIFMGITFAGFTTFLPTHFTLQTVEWSGSPTLRGGILTSLVLLSGIIGQLLGGYFGSRFDKAYLLFIIVVLNVPFLALIGLTSGMMMIFSGIIFVIVHFSMQPIGNSLIAQITQSNHRGVGYGISFFFSFGAGGFGAGIGGLIAEHFGVAKIFPAMSIILIPAIGLAWLLKKKV
;
A
#
# COMPACT_ATOMS: atom_id res chain seq x y z
N MET A 1 1.50 11.16 -26.49
CA MET A 1 0.27 10.58 -25.89
C MET A 1 -0.94 11.20 -26.59
N ASN A 2 -1.80 10.35 -27.14
CA ASN A 2 -3.07 10.77 -27.71
C ASN A 2 -4.11 11.10 -26.61
N ARG A 3 -5.32 11.51 -27.00
CA ARG A 3 -6.38 11.93 -26.05
C ARG A 3 -6.81 10.78 -25.14
N ASP A 4 -7.02 9.59 -25.67
CA ASP A 4 -7.46 8.41 -24.92
C ASP A 4 -6.40 7.96 -23.90
N GLU A 5 -5.12 7.96 -24.29
CA GLU A 5 -4.00 7.67 -23.39
C GLU A 5 -3.95 8.64 -22.20
N LYS A 6 -4.18 9.94 -22.44
CA LYS A 6 -4.22 10.93 -21.36
C LYS A 6 -5.36 10.64 -20.39
N PHE A 7 -6.57 10.34 -20.89
CA PHE A 7 -7.72 10.01 -20.04
C PHE A 7 -7.47 8.73 -19.22
N ILE A 8 -7.02 7.65 -19.87
CA ILE A 8 -6.71 6.41 -19.19
C ILE A 8 -5.69 6.65 -18.07
N LEU A 9 -4.62 7.39 -18.36
CA LEU A 9 -3.57 7.66 -17.40
C LEU A 9 -4.05 8.55 -16.24
N THR A 10 -4.85 9.58 -16.50
CA THR A 10 -5.43 10.44 -15.45
C THR A 10 -6.37 9.64 -14.54
N ILE A 11 -7.25 8.81 -15.12
CA ILE A 11 -8.21 8.01 -14.37
C ILE A 11 -7.49 6.92 -13.55
N THR A 12 -6.51 6.24 -14.13
CA THR A 12 -5.73 5.23 -13.39
C THR A 12 -4.87 5.87 -12.31
N ALA A 13 -4.26 7.02 -12.54
CA ALA A 13 -3.51 7.76 -11.53
C ALA A 13 -4.42 8.23 -10.38
N GLY A 14 -5.57 8.83 -10.67
CA GLY A 14 -6.56 9.23 -9.68
C GLY A 14 -7.09 8.05 -8.86
N SER A 15 -7.37 6.93 -9.52
CA SER A 15 -7.80 5.69 -8.85
C SER A 15 -6.68 5.08 -7.99
N HIS A 16 -5.41 5.17 -8.40
CA HIS A 16 -4.27 4.70 -7.59
C HIS A 16 -4.05 5.57 -6.34
N LEU A 17 -4.16 6.88 -6.50
CA LEU A 17 -4.15 7.80 -5.38
C LEU A 17 -5.29 7.46 -4.40
N SER A 18 -6.50 7.28 -4.92
CA SER A 18 -7.69 7.01 -4.11
C SER A 18 -7.61 5.69 -3.35
N VAL A 19 -7.14 4.59 -3.97
CA VAL A 19 -7.02 3.29 -3.29
C VAL A 19 -6.06 3.37 -2.10
N HIS A 20 -4.95 4.08 -2.24
CA HIS A 20 -4.00 4.26 -1.15
C HIS A 20 -4.50 5.24 -0.08
N CYS A 21 -5.28 6.26 -0.46
CA CYS A 21 -5.98 7.08 0.52
C CYS A 21 -6.93 6.23 1.37
N PHE A 22 -7.77 5.39 0.78
CA PHE A 22 -8.66 4.50 1.53
C PHE A 22 -7.92 3.58 2.51
N MET A 23 -6.76 3.07 2.12
CA MET A 23 -5.97 2.19 2.99
C MET A 23 -5.46 2.88 4.26
N LEU A 24 -5.17 4.19 4.24
CA LEU A 24 -4.54 4.90 5.35
C LEU A 24 -5.46 5.85 6.11
N VAL A 25 -6.73 6.02 5.73
CA VAL A 25 -7.69 6.79 6.56
C VAL A 25 -7.86 6.13 7.91
N PHE A 26 -8.14 4.81 7.97
CA PHE A 26 -8.34 4.08 9.22
C PHE A 26 -7.14 4.20 10.18
N PRO A 27 -5.90 3.93 9.76
CA PRO A 27 -4.71 4.15 10.57
C PRO A 27 -4.59 5.57 11.14
N SER A 28 -5.05 6.56 10.40
CA SER A 28 -4.88 7.97 10.77
C SER A 28 -5.87 8.46 11.83
N ILE A 29 -6.89 7.66 12.16
CA ILE A 29 -7.98 8.04 13.09
C ILE A 29 -8.11 7.05 14.25
N LEU A 30 -7.12 6.17 14.50
CA LEU A 30 -7.24 5.11 15.52
C LEU A 30 -7.57 5.64 16.92
N LEU A 31 -6.99 6.76 17.35
CA LEU A 31 -7.29 7.34 18.67
C LEU A 31 -8.73 7.84 18.78
N VAL A 32 -9.28 8.36 17.68
CA VAL A 32 -10.68 8.79 17.63
C VAL A 32 -11.60 7.59 17.72
N LEU A 33 -11.31 6.52 16.97
CA LEU A 33 -12.11 5.29 17.00
C LEU A 33 -11.98 4.54 18.33
N LYS A 34 -10.78 4.53 18.94
CA LYS A 34 -10.56 4.00 20.30
C LYS A 34 -11.51 4.63 21.30
N ASN A 35 -11.64 5.95 21.27
CA ASN A 35 -12.50 6.69 22.18
C ASN A 35 -14.00 6.50 21.85
N GLU A 36 -14.38 6.57 20.56
CA GLU A 36 -15.79 6.48 20.15
C GLU A 36 -16.39 5.09 20.42
N PHE A 37 -15.63 4.03 20.13
CA PHE A 37 -16.12 2.65 20.34
C PHE A 37 -15.69 2.04 21.68
N SER A 38 -14.93 2.78 22.51
CA SER A 38 -14.42 2.31 23.82
C SER A 38 -13.68 0.98 23.73
N VAL A 39 -12.77 0.84 22.77
CA VAL A 39 -11.99 -0.38 22.49
C VAL A 39 -10.48 -0.12 22.55
N GLY A 40 -9.70 -1.19 22.73
CA GLY A 40 -8.24 -1.14 22.71
C GLY A 40 -7.65 -0.95 21.31
N LEU A 41 -6.37 -0.56 21.24
CA LEU A 41 -5.62 -0.49 19.98
C LEU A 41 -5.36 -1.88 19.38
N ASP A 42 -5.36 -2.93 20.19
CA ASP A 42 -5.31 -4.33 19.76
C ASP A 42 -6.50 -4.71 18.89
N VAL A 43 -7.72 -4.39 19.33
CA VAL A 43 -8.95 -4.64 18.57
C VAL A 43 -8.93 -3.89 17.24
N LEU A 44 -8.55 -2.61 17.24
CA LEU A 44 -8.42 -1.81 16.02
C LEU A 44 -7.31 -2.34 15.11
N GLY A 45 -6.21 -2.81 15.66
CA GLY A 45 -5.15 -3.48 14.92
C GLY A 45 -5.63 -4.75 14.20
N PHE A 46 -6.45 -5.57 14.86
CA PHE A 46 -7.07 -6.74 14.22
C PHE A 46 -8.07 -6.38 13.13
N ILE A 47 -8.83 -5.29 13.28
CA ILE A 47 -9.71 -4.78 12.22
C ILE A 47 -8.89 -4.32 11.01
N ALA A 48 -7.76 -3.64 11.23
CA ALA A 48 -6.83 -3.30 10.14
C ALA A 48 -6.28 -4.55 9.45
N THR A 49 -5.92 -5.59 10.22
CA THR A 49 -5.48 -6.88 9.68
C THR A 49 -6.57 -7.53 8.82
N LEU A 50 -7.83 -7.52 9.26
CA LEU A 50 -8.95 -8.05 8.49
C LEU A 50 -9.08 -7.36 7.13
N SER A 51 -9.03 -6.02 7.11
CA SER A 51 -9.06 -5.23 5.87
C SER A 51 -7.90 -5.59 4.93
N ALA A 52 -6.67 -5.71 5.48
CA ALA A 52 -5.49 -6.07 4.72
C ALA A 52 -5.54 -7.52 4.18
N LEU A 53 -6.07 -8.47 4.96
CA LEU A 53 -6.30 -9.85 4.50
C LEU A 53 -7.28 -9.89 3.33
N MET A 54 -8.40 -9.16 3.43
CA MET A 54 -9.39 -9.08 2.37
C MET A 54 -8.81 -8.44 1.10
N PHE A 55 -7.92 -7.44 1.27
CA PHE A 55 -7.15 -6.88 0.16
C PHE A 55 -6.26 -7.95 -0.50
N GLY A 56 -5.49 -8.70 0.28
CA GLY A 56 -4.63 -9.75 -0.24
C GLY A 56 -5.39 -10.88 -0.94
N ILE A 57 -6.47 -11.37 -0.31
CA ILE A 57 -7.32 -12.44 -0.86
C ILE A 57 -7.98 -12.01 -2.17
N GLY A 58 -8.50 -10.79 -2.24
CA GLY A 58 -9.17 -10.27 -3.43
C GLY A 58 -8.22 -9.97 -4.60
N ALA A 59 -6.92 -9.78 -4.36
CA ALA A 59 -5.94 -9.52 -5.41
C ALA A 59 -5.74 -10.72 -6.35
N ILE A 60 -5.83 -11.95 -5.83
CA ILE A 60 -5.65 -13.19 -6.61
C ILE A 60 -6.73 -13.36 -7.68
N PRO A 61 -8.05 -13.40 -7.33
CA PRO A 61 -9.10 -13.55 -8.33
C PRO A 61 -9.18 -12.34 -9.28
N SER A 62 -8.85 -11.13 -8.82
CA SER A 62 -8.87 -9.94 -9.65
C SER A 62 -7.92 -10.04 -10.83
N GLY A 63 -6.70 -10.56 -10.60
CA GLY A 63 -5.75 -10.83 -11.68
C GLY A 63 -6.23 -11.86 -12.70
N TYR A 64 -6.95 -12.91 -12.25
CA TYR A 64 -7.54 -13.92 -13.13
C TYR A 64 -8.71 -13.35 -13.96
N PHE A 65 -9.61 -12.60 -13.33
CA PHE A 65 -10.77 -12.03 -14.02
C PHE A 65 -10.40 -10.90 -14.98
N GLU A 66 -9.27 -10.25 -14.79
CA GLU A 66 -8.83 -9.16 -15.68
C GLU A 66 -8.80 -9.59 -17.15
N SER A 67 -8.23 -10.75 -17.45
CA SER A 67 -8.17 -11.27 -18.82
C SER A 67 -9.54 -11.57 -19.44
N LYS A 68 -10.58 -11.78 -18.62
CA LYS A 68 -11.94 -12.12 -19.06
C LYS A 68 -12.83 -10.89 -19.23
N VAL A 69 -12.84 -9.99 -18.26
CA VAL A 69 -13.77 -8.85 -18.23
C VAL A 69 -13.10 -7.51 -18.61
N GLY A 70 -11.76 -7.44 -18.54
CA GLY A 70 -10.95 -6.29 -18.89
C GLY A 70 -10.84 -5.24 -17.81
N GLY A 71 -9.75 -4.46 -17.87
CA GLY A 71 -9.40 -3.49 -16.85
C GLY A 71 -10.44 -2.39 -16.62
N ARG A 72 -11.18 -1.96 -17.66
CA ARG A 72 -12.27 -0.98 -17.50
C ARG A 72 -13.38 -1.48 -16.59
N VAL A 73 -13.85 -2.71 -16.79
CA VAL A 73 -14.94 -3.29 -15.99
C VAL A 73 -14.48 -3.50 -14.55
N LEU A 74 -13.27 -4.02 -14.34
CA LEU A 74 -12.70 -4.17 -13.01
C LEU A 74 -12.51 -2.82 -12.30
N LEU A 75 -12.10 -1.78 -13.03
CA LEU A 75 -11.96 -0.43 -12.47
C LEU A 75 -13.31 0.12 -12.01
N LEU A 76 -14.38 -0.09 -12.77
CA LEU A 76 -15.74 0.28 -12.37
C LEU A 76 -16.23 -0.53 -11.15
N ILE A 77 -15.91 -1.84 -11.08
CA ILE A 77 -16.25 -2.69 -9.92
C ILE A 77 -15.50 -2.18 -8.68
N TYR A 78 -14.21 -1.86 -8.80
CA TYR A 78 -13.43 -1.24 -7.72
C TYR A 78 -14.09 0.05 -7.23
N GLN A 79 -14.37 0.98 -8.14
CA GLN A 79 -14.92 2.29 -7.81
C GLN A 79 -16.32 2.19 -7.17
N ALA A 80 -17.22 1.41 -7.76
CA ALA A 80 -18.57 1.19 -7.22
C ALA A 80 -18.53 0.44 -5.88
N GLY A 81 -17.71 -0.62 -5.78
CA GLY A 81 -17.59 -1.42 -4.57
C GLY A 81 -17.01 -0.63 -3.39
N THR A 82 -16.00 0.22 -3.64
CA THR A 82 -15.45 1.09 -2.60
C THR A 82 -16.46 2.15 -2.14
N ILE A 83 -17.31 2.68 -3.02
CA ILE A 83 -18.41 3.58 -2.64
C ILE A 83 -19.37 2.86 -1.69
N VAL A 84 -19.82 1.65 -2.05
CA VAL A 84 -20.74 0.85 -1.21
C VAL A 84 -20.10 0.52 0.14
N ALA A 85 -18.86 0.04 0.15
CA ALA A 85 -18.12 -0.26 1.38
C ALA A 85 -17.98 0.99 2.27
N THR A 86 -17.69 2.13 1.67
CA THR A 86 -17.55 3.41 2.37
C THR A 86 -18.90 3.89 2.94
N MET A 87 -20.02 3.67 2.26
CA MET A 87 -21.33 3.96 2.82
C MET A 87 -21.58 3.16 4.10
N VAL A 88 -21.22 1.86 4.12
CA VAL A 88 -21.32 1.03 5.34
C VAL A 88 -20.47 1.61 6.47
N ILE A 89 -19.26 2.10 6.15
CA ILE A 89 -18.36 2.74 7.14
C ILE A 89 -18.98 4.03 7.67
N VAL A 90 -19.48 4.89 6.80
CA VAL A 90 -20.03 6.21 7.16
C VAL A 90 -21.25 6.11 8.08
N ILE A 91 -22.11 5.12 7.83
CA ILE A 91 -23.32 4.91 8.66
C ILE A 91 -23.08 3.97 9.85
N SER A 92 -21.84 3.50 10.07
CA SER A 92 -21.53 2.54 11.13
C SER A 92 -21.78 3.15 12.52
N GLN A 93 -22.56 2.44 13.33
CA GLN A 93 -22.83 2.75 14.74
C GLN A 93 -22.25 1.69 15.68
N SER A 94 -21.70 0.61 15.13
CA SER A 94 -21.06 -0.46 15.90
C SER A 94 -19.73 -0.85 15.31
N LEU A 95 -18.87 -1.39 16.16
CA LEU A 95 -17.54 -1.85 15.77
C LEU A 95 -17.62 -2.95 14.68
N TRP A 96 -18.61 -3.85 14.77
CA TRP A 96 -18.81 -4.91 13.78
C TRP A 96 -19.19 -4.37 12.41
N MET A 97 -20.03 -3.34 12.38
CA MET A 97 -20.41 -2.69 11.12
C MET A 97 -19.22 -1.96 10.49
N LEU A 98 -18.39 -1.28 11.32
CA LEU A 98 -17.14 -0.66 10.88
C LEU A 98 -16.18 -1.71 10.33
N ALA A 99 -15.96 -2.82 11.05
CA ALA A 99 -15.10 -3.91 10.61
C ALA A 99 -15.57 -4.54 9.30
N THR A 100 -16.88 -4.75 9.13
CA THR A 100 -17.47 -5.25 7.89
C THR A 100 -17.23 -4.29 6.74
N GLY A 101 -17.47 -2.99 6.94
CA GLY A 101 -17.23 -1.96 5.94
C GLY A 101 -15.76 -1.91 5.51
N LEU A 102 -14.83 -1.99 6.47
CA LEU A 102 -13.39 -2.00 6.20
C LEU A 102 -12.94 -3.29 5.49
N ALA A 103 -13.52 -4.44 5.84
CA ALA A 103 -13.25 -5.70 5.15
C ALA A 103 -13.70 -5.64 3.68
N LEU A 104 -14.91 -5.13 3.42
CA LEU A 104 -15.41 -4.89 2.07
C LEU A 104 -14.55 -3.86 1.32
N LEU A 105 -14.13 -2.79 1.98
CA LEU A 105 -13.26 -1.79 1.41
C LEU A 105 -11.93 -2.40 0.97
N GLY A 106 -11.29 -3.22 1.82
CA GLY A 106 -10.08 -3.96 1.47
C GLY A 106 -10.29 -4.87 0.25
N LEU A 107 -11.40 -5.63 0.23
CA LEU A 107 -11.74 -6.52 -0.88
C LEU A 107 -11.88 -5.75 -2.20
N PHE A 108 -12.64 -4.66 -2.23
CA PHE A 108 -12.81 -3.89 -3.47
C PHE A 108 -11.55 -3.11 -3.87
N CYS A 109 -10.78 -2.58 -2.92
CA CYS A 109 -9.49 -1.93 -3.20
C CYS A 109 -8.49 -2.86 -3.88
N SER A 110 -8.51 -4.17 -3.57
CA SER A 110 -7.62 -5.16 -4.17
C SER A 110 -7.74 -5.27 -5.70
N ILE A 111 -8.92 -4.94 -6.24
CA ILE A 111 -9.22 -5.06 -7.68
C ILE A 111 -8.45 -4.02 -8.50
N TYR A 112 -8.10 -2.89 -7.87
CA TYR A 112 -7.48 -1.78 -8.58
C TYR A 112 -6.16 -2.14 -9.26
N HIS A 113 -5.22 -2.79 -8.55
CA HIS A 113 -3.87 -3.01 -9.08
C HIS A 113 -3.85 -3.84 -10.37
N PRO A 114 -4.52 -5.00 -10.47
CA PRO A 114 -4.62 -5.73 -11.74
C PRO A 114 -5.29 -4.90 -12.84
N ALA A 115 -6.37 -4.18 -12.52
CA ALA A 115 -7.12 -3.38 -13.48
C ALA A 115 -6.31 -2.20 -14.03
N GLY A 116 -5.70 -1.41 -13.15
CA GLY A 116 -4.94 -0.20 -13.52
C GLY A 116 -3.66 -0.52 -14.28
N LEU A 117 -2.89 -1.50 -13.77
CA LEU A 117 -1.64 -1.92 -14.43
C LEU A 117 -1.88 -2.49 -15.83
N THR A 118 -2.96 -3.26 -16.02
CA THR A 118 -3.30 -3.80 -17.32
C THR A 118 -3.78 -2.72 -18.30
N LEU A 119 -4.60 -1.77 -17.83
CA LEU A 119 -4.99 -0.63 -18.68
C LEU A 119 -3.77 0.15 -19.16
N ILE A 120 -2.81 0.43 -18.26
CA ILE A 120 -1.58 1.15 -18.62
C ILE A 120 -0.74 0.31 -19.61
N SER A 121 -0.49 -0.94 -19.30
CA SER A 121 0.39 -1.79 -20.13
C SER A 121 -0.16 -2.07 -21.53
N ARG A 122 -1.50 -2.10 -21.69
CA ARG A 122 -2.15 -2.40 -22.98
C ARG A 122 -2.56 -1.17 -23.78
N ARG A 123 -2.69 0.00 -23.15
CA ARG A 123 -3.29 1.18 -23.77
C ARG A 123 -2.39 2.40 -23.84
N ILE A 124 -1.26 2.41 -23.13
CA ILE A 124 -0.31 3.51 -23.12
C ILE A 124 0.90 3.16 -23.99
N SER A 125 1.16 3.95 -25.03
CA SER A 125 2.29 3.73 -25.95
C SER A 125 3.64 3.80 -25.25
N ASN A 126 3.85 4.77 -24.34
CA ASN A 126 5.02 4.86 -23.49
C ASN A 126 4.73 4.24 -22.11
N ILE A 127 4.84 2.91 -22.03
CA ILE A 127 4.55 2.13 -20.82
C ILE A 127 5.37 2.61 -19.63
N SER A 128 6.67 2.88 -19.83
CA SER A 128 7.57 3.33 -18.75
C SER A 128 7.10 4.64 -18.12
N LYS A 129 6.69 5.62 -18.94
CA LYS A 129 6.13 6.88 -18.47
C LYS A 129 4.79 6.66 -17.75
N GLY A 130 3.94 5.79 -18.29
CA GLY A 130 2.66 5.43 -17.68
C GLY A 130 2.84 4.81 -16.29
N MET A 131 3.75 3.85 -16.15
CA MET A 131 4.05 3.20 -14.88
C MET A 131 4.70 4.14 -13.85
N ALA A 132 5.57 5.06 -14.31
CA ALA A 132 6.16 6.07 -13.44
C ALA A 132 5.10 7.01 -12.83
N LEU A 133 4.20 7.55 -13.67
CA LEU A 133 3.11 8.42 -13.21
C LEU A 133 2.13 7.66 -12.29
N HIS A 134 1.85 6.39 -12.60
CA HIS A 134 1.07 5.51 -11.75
C HIS A 134 1.74 5.32 -10.37
N GLY A 135 3.04 5.03 -10.32
CA GLY A 135 3.79 4.89 -9.07
C GLY A 135 3.78 6.17 -8.22
N ILE A 136 4.00 7.33 -8.85
CA ILE A 136 3.93 8.64 -8.17
C ILE A 136 2.54 8.87 -7.58
N ALA A 137 1.47 8.58 -8.32
CA ALA A 137 0.10 8.75 -7.84
C ALA A 137 -0.20 7.86 -6.62
N GLY A 138 0.29 6.61 -6.59
CA GLY A 138 0.18 5.74 -5.43
C GLY A 138 0.90 6.28 -4.19
N SER A 139 2.14 6.75 -4.35
CA SER A 139 2.90 7.37 -3.26
C SER A 139 2.24 8.65 -2.74
N LEU A 140 1.68 9.47 -3.64
CA LEU A 140 0.90 10.64 -3.25
C LEU A 140 -0.36 10.24 -2.47
N GLY A 141 -1.05 9.16 -2.86
CA GLY A 141 -2.20 8.64 -2.13
C GLY A 141 -1.85 8.26 -0.69
N LEU A 142 -0.76 7.52 -0.50
CA LEU A 142 -0.26 7.17 0.84
C LEU A 142 0.10 8.43 1.65
N ALA A 143 0.75 9.41 1.03
CA ALA A 143 1.19 10.63 1.69
C ALA A 143 0.02 11.57 2.03
N LEU A 144 -1.00 11.68 1.17
CA LEU A 144 -2.12 12.58 1.40
C LEU A 144 -3.17 12.03 2.37
N ALA A 145 -3.29 10.70 2.50
CA ALA A 145 -4.32 10.09 3.32
C ALA A 145 -4.31 10.55 4.78
N PRO A 146 -3.15 10.62 5.51
CA PRO A 146 -3.15 11.02 6.90
C PRO A 146 -3.58 12.48 7.10
N VAL A 147 -3.13 13.41 6.25
CA VAL A 147 -3.53 14.81 6.38
C VAL A 147 -4.99 15.01 5.98
N ILE A 148 -5.51 14.30 4.97
CA ILE A 148 -6.93 14.33 4.61
C ILE A 148 -7.77 13.81 5.78
N ALA A 149 -7.45 12.62 6.29
CA ALA A 149 -8.18 12.01 7.41
C ALA A 149 -8.17 12.93 8.63
N ALA A 150 -7.02 13.46 9.02
CA ALA A 150 -6.87 14.33 10.17
C ALA A 150 -7.61 15.67 9.99
N SER A 151 -7.55 16.29 8.81
CA SER A 151 -8.23 17.54 8.51
C SER A 151 -9.76 17.39 8.58
N PHE A 152 -10.31 16.38 7.90
CA PHE A 152 -11.74 16.13 7.95
C PHE A 152 -12.22 15.73 9.35
N THR A 153 -11.42 14.95 10.10
CA THR A 153 -11.74 14.58 11.48
C THR A 153 -11.77 15.79 12.40
N THR A 154 -10.84 16.73 12.22
CA THR A 154 -10.75 17.95 13.04
C THR A 154 -11.84 18.96 12.69
N LEU A 155 -12.16 19.12 11.41
CA LEU A 155 -13.12 20.14 10.94
C LEU A 155 -14.58 19.67 10.97
N PHE A 156 -14.82 18.38 10.79
CA PHE A 156 -16.17 17.80 10.67
C PHE A 156 -16.31 16.51 11.51
N SER A 157 -15.90 15.37 10.94
CA SER A 157 -15.87 14.07 11.58
C SER A 157 -14.99 13.10 10.78
N TRP A 158 -14.53 12.01 11.40
CA TRP A 158 -13.79 10.97 10.69
C TRP A 158 -14.60 10.32 9.55
N ARG A 159 -15.93 10.28 9.68
CA ARG A 159 -16.84 9.79 8.65
C ARG A 159 -16.80 10.65 7.39
N ALA A 160 -16.62 11.96 7.56
CA ALA A 160 -16.54 12.90 6.44
C ALA A 160 -15.31 12.64 5.56
N ALA A 161 -14.19 12.17 6.11
CA ALA A 161 -13.01 11.77 5.32
C ALA A 161 -13.34 10.62 4.35
N TYR A 162 -14.06 9.61 4.83
CA TYR A 162 -14.53 8.51 3.98
C TYR A 162 -15.56 8.98 2.94
N GLY A 163 -16.51 9.82 3.34
CA GLY A 163 -17.52 10.41 2.43
C GLY A 163 -16.87 11.20 1.30
N PHE A 164 -15.83 11.98 1.59
CA PHE A 164 -15.05 12.71 0.60
C PHE A 164 -14.38 11.76 -0.41
N LEU A 165 -13.74 10.68 0.06
CA LEU A 165 -13.10 9.70 -0.82
C LEU A 165 -14.13 8.92 -1.66
N ALA A 166 -15.30 8.62 -1.10
CA ALA A 166 -16.41 8.03 -1.86
C ALA A 166 -16.88 8.96 -2.98
N PHE A 167 -17.00 10.25 -2.71
CA PHE A 167 -17.33 11.26 -3.72
C PHE A 167 -16.27 11.33 -4.83
N VAL A 168 -14.98 11.32 -4.47
CA VAL A 168 -13.88 11.27 -5.44
C VAL A 168 -14.00 10.03 -6.32
N ASN A 169 -14.24 8.84 -5.73
CA ASN A 169 -14.41 7.61 -6.52
C ASN A 169 -15.69 7.61 -7.37
N PHE A 170 -16.75 8.25 -6.91
CA PHE A 170 -17.95 8.44 -7.72
C PHE A 170 -17.68 9.26 -8.99
N VAL A 171 -16.96 10.37 -8.85
CA VAL A 171 -16.53 11.19 -9.99
C VAL A 171 -15.61 10.39 -10.93
N LEU A 172 -14.66 9.65 -10.38
CA LEU A 172 -13.79 8.78 -11.16
C LEU A 172 -14.57 7.68 -11.90
N ALA A 173 -15.62 7.11 -11.27
CA ALA A 173 -16.47 6.11 -11.90
C ALA A 173 -17.24 6.67 -13.12
N ILE A 174 -17.75 7.89 -13.00
CA ILE A 174 -18.39 8.61 -14.12
C ILE A 174 -17.38 8.77 -15.27
N PHE A 175 -16.19 9.28 -14.99
CA PHE A 175 -15.15 9.44 -16.02
C PHE A 175 -14.67 8.10 -16.59
N THR A 176 -14.55 7.05 -15.76
CA THR A 176 -14.22 5.71 -16.24
C THR A 176 -15.28 5.19 -17.19
N PHE A 177 -16.56 5.38 -16.85
CA PHE A 177 -17.67 4.92 -17.66
C PHE A 177 -17.73 5.61 -19.03
N PHE A 178 -17.51 6.90 -19.10
CA PHE A 178 -17.64 7.65 -20.35
C PHE A 178 -16.34 7.72 -21.16
N LEU A 179 -15.16 7.78 -20.53
CA LEU A 179 -13.91 8.11 -21.20
C LEU A 179 -12.97 6.93 -21.41
N VAL A 180 -13.09 5.83 -20.62
CA VAL A 180 -12.25 4.66 -20.85
C VAL A 180 -12.89 3.75 -21.89
N PRO A 181 -12.24 3.52 -23.05
CA PRO A 181 -12.81 2.70 -24.12
C PRO A 181 -13.10 1.26 -23.69
N LYS A 182 -14.21 0.69 -24.14
CA LYS A 182 -14.53 -0.75 -23.97
C LYS A 182 -13.41 -1.60 -24.59
N MET A 183 -13.11 -2.71 -23.98
CA MET A 183 -12.13 -3.65 -24.50
C MET A 183 -12.64 -4.28 -25.80
N LYS A 184 -11.97 -4.04 -26.92
CA LYS A 184 -12.07 -4.95 -28.06
C LYS A 184 -11.30 -6.20 -27.67
N LYS A 185 -11.86 -7.43 -27.91
CA LYS A 185 -11.14 -8.69 -27.69
C LYS A 185 -9.78 -8.61 -28.38
N MET A 186 -8.73 -8.37 -27.61
CA MET A 186 -7.39 -8.52 -28.11
C MET A 186 -6.99 -9.98 -27.93
N ILE A 187 -6.68 -10.63 -29.03
CA ILE A 187 -5.93 -11.88 -29.02
C ILE A 187 -4.55 -11.51 -28.48
N VAL A 188 -4.27 -11.86 -27.23
CA VAL A 188 -2.91 -11.75 -26.67
C VAL A 188 -2.04 -12.67 -27.50
N LYS A 189 -1.22 -12.13 -28.41
CA LYS A 189 -0.14 -12.90 -29.00
C LYS A 189 0.80 -13.26 -27.86
N GLU A 190 0.79 -14.52 -27.47
CA GLU A 190 1.81 -15.06 -26.58
C GLU A 190 3.17 -14.86 -27.22
N ASP A 191 4.02 -14.06 -26.58
CA ASP A 191 5.40 -13.93 -27.00
C ASP A 191 6.18 -15.16 -26.50
N HIS A 192 6.21 -16.19 -27.32
CA HIS A 192 6.91 -17.46 -27.05
C HIS A 192 8.46 -17.35 -27.01
N ARG A 193 9.03 -16.12 -27.14
CA ARG A 193 10.47 -15.95 -27.30
C ARG A 193 11.29 -16.03 -26.01
N ASN A 194 10.67 -16.16 -24.83
CA ASN A 194 11.41 -16.19 -23.56
C ASN A 194 11.34 -17.55 -22.89
N THR A 195 12.33 -18.40 -23.18
CA THR A 195 12.52 -19.77 -22.64
C THR A 195 13.14 -19.81 -21.22
N LYS A 196 13.20 -18.66 -20.51
CA LYS A 196 13.75 -18.64 -19.13
C LYS A 196 12.90 -19.50 -18.21
N VAL A 197 13.52 -20.47 -17.56
CA VAL A 197 12.89 -21.30 -16.53
C VAL A 197 12.64 -20.45 -15.28
N THR A 198 11.47 -20.56 -14.68
CA THR A 198 11.16 -19.89 -13.41
C THR A 198 12.05 -20.42 -12.29
N ASN A 199 12.81 -19.53 -11.63
CA ASN A 199 13.61 -19.89 -10.45
C ASN A 199 12.71 -19.94 -9.21
N LYS A 200 12.15 -21.14 -8.94
CA LYS A 200 11.20 -21.37 -7.84
C LYS A 200 11.79 -21.05 -6.47
N MET A 201 13.07 -21.39 -6.22
CA MET A 201 13.73 -21.12 -4.94
C MET A 201 13.88 -19.62 -4.72
N ALA A 202 14.31 -18.88 -5.74
CA ALA A 202 14.42 -17.43 -5.65
C ALA A 202 13.05 -16.77 -5.40
N LEU A 203 11.97 -17.27 -6.02
CA LEU A 203 10.60 -16.80 -5.75
C LEU A 203 10.15 -17.07 -4.32
N ILE A 204 10.39 -18.28 -3.79
CA ILE A 204 10.05 -18.62 -2.39
C ILE A 204 10.78 -17.68 -1.43
N LEU A 205 12.08 -17.49 -1.62
CA LEU A 205 12.86 -16.56 -0.77
C LEU A 205 12.35 -15.14 -0.88
N TYR A 206 12.06 -14.66 -2.09
CA TYR A 206 11.52 -13.32 -2.32
C TYR A 206 10.16 -13.11 -1.64
N TYR A 207 9.23 -14.07 -1.76
CA TYR A 207 7.93 -13.99 -1.09
C TYR A 207 8.03 -14.07 0.43
N SER A 208 8.94 -14.89 0.95
CA SER A 208 9.23 -14.95 2.39
C SER A 208 9.76 -13.62 2.92
N ILE A 209 10.68 -12.96 2.20
CA ILE A 209 11.14 -11.60 2.50
C ILE A 209 9.93 -10.63 2.48
N GLY A 210 9.06 -10.77 1.47
CA GLY A 210 7.85 -9.96 1.31
C GLY A 210 6.90 -10.04 2.51
N ILE A 211 6.76 -11.20 3.16
CA ILE A 211 5.96 -11.36 4.38
C ILE A 211 6.54 -10.51 5.52
N PHE A 212 7.84 -10.62 5.82
CA PHE A 212 8.48 -9.86 6.89
C PHE A 212 8.44 -8.36 6.63
N MET A 213 8.75 -7.94 5.39
CA MET A 213 8.66 -6.54 4.98
C MET A 213 7.22 -6.02 5.07
N GLY A 214 6.24 -6.84 4.70
CA GLY A 214 4.82 -6.51 4.81
C GLY A 214 4.34 -6.38 6.24
N ILE A 215 4.67 -7.32 7.13
CA ILE A 215 4.37 -7.24 8.57
C ILE A 215 4.93 -5.94 9.16
N THR A 216 6.18 -5.66 8.86
CA THR A 216 6.87 -4.46 9.33
C THR A 216 6.21 -3.20 8.83
N PHE A 217 5.88 -3.14 7.53
CA PHE A 217 5.26 -1.98 6.91
C PHE A 217 3.82 -1.76 7.38
N ALA A 218 3.04 -2.82 7.57
CA ALA A 218 1.68 -2.73 8.11
C ALA A 218 1.68 -2.21 9.54
N GLY A 219 2.56 -2.72 10.42
CA GLY A 219 2.73 -2.18 11.77
C GLY A 219 3.16 -0.71 11.77
N PHE A 220 4.13 -0.36 10.93
CA PHE A 220 4.60 1.02 10.77
C PHE A 220 3.48 1.96 10.30
N THR A 221 2.82 1.66 9.18
CA THR A 221 1.81 2.56 8.60
C THR A 221 0.54 2.67 9.43
N THR A 222 0.18 1.60 10.15
CA THR A 222 -1.00 1.60 11.01
C THR A 222 -0.80 2.50 12.23
N PHE A 223 0.38 2.54 12.81
CA PHE A 223 0.59 3.23 14.09
C PHE A 223 1.44 4.50 14.00
N LEU A 224 2.03 4.82 12.86
CA LEU A 224 2.81 6.06 12.70
C LEU A 224 2.00 7.33 12.98
N PRO A 225 0.75 7.49 12.46
CA PRO A 225 -0.06 8.68 12.77
C PRO A 225 -0.35 8.79 14.27
N THR A 226 -0.69 7.68 14.91
CA THR A 226 -0.92 7.61 16.36
C THR A 226 0.34 7.97 17.15
N HIS A 227 1.49 7.44 16.73
CA HIS A 227 2.77 7.73 17.38
C HIS A 227 3.09 9.22 17.33
N PHE A 228 3.03 9.85 16.15
CA PHE A 228 3.27 11.28 16.02
C PHE A 228 2.24 12.12 16.79
N THR A 229 0.98 11.71 16.80
CA THR A 229 -0.06 12.40 17.60
C THR A 229 0.32 12.42 19.08
N LEU A 230 0.73 11.28 19.64
CA LEU A 230 1.09 11.14 21.05
C LEU A 230 2.41 11.85 21.40
N GLN A 231 3.40 11.83 20.51
CA GLN A 231 4.71 12.45 20.73
C GLN A 231 4.72 13.97 20.56
N THR A 232 3.64 14.57 20.07
CA THR A 232 3.53 16.01 19.81
C THR A 232 2.41 16.68 20.60
N VAL A 233 1.93 16.05 21.69
CA VAL A 233 0.82 16.59 22.50
C VAL A 233 1.12 18.00 23.01
N GLU A 234 2.36 18.27 23.38
CA GLU A 234 2.79 19.57 23.91
C GLU A 234 2.87 20.70 22.87
N TRP A 235 2.80 20.37 21.58
CA TRP A 235 2.83 21.39 20.52
C TRP A 235 1.46 22.06 20.37
N SER A 236 1.43 23.31 19.90
CA SER A 236 0.17 24.05 19.70
C SER A 236 -0.73 23.44 18.63
N GLY A 237 -2.05 23.63 18.73
CA GLY A 237 -3.06 23.18 17.77
C GLY A 237 -3.57 21.74 18.00
N SER A 238 -4.35 21.19 17.06
CA SER A 238 -4.94 19.85 17.16
C SER A 238 -3.87 18.76 17.09
N PRO A 239 -3.75 17.87 18.11
CA PRO A 239 -2.80 16.74 18.06
C PRO A 239 -3.02 15.81 16.87
N THR A 240 -4.28 15.51 16.55
CA THR A 240 -4.65 14.67 15.40
C THR A 240 -4.17 15.27 14.08
N LEU A 241 -4.35 16.58 13.89
CA LEU A 241 -3.92 17.27 12.68
C LEU A 241 -2.39 17.27 12.55
N ARG A 242 -1.68 17.49 13.64
CA ARG A 242 -0.19 17.43 13.65
C ARG A 242 0.31 16.03 13.32
N GLY A 243 -0.25 15.00 13.96
CA GLY A 243 0.10 13.60 13.67
C GLY A 243 -0.13 13.25 12.20
N GLY A 244 -1.26 13.70 11.63
CA GLY A 244 -1.56 13.54 10.21
C GLY A 244 -0.58 14.26 9.29
N ILE A 245 -0.24 15.53 9.55
CA ILE A 245 0.72 16.31 8.75
C ILE A 245 2.11 15.68 8.80
N LEU A 246 2.62 15.32 9.99
CA LEU A 246 3.93 14.71 10.14
C LEU A 246 4.02 13.37 9.44
N THR A 247 2.98 12.54 9.57
CA THR A 247 2.90 11.27 8.84
C THR A 247 2.91 11.48 7.33
N SER A 248 2.15 12.46 6.85
CA SER A 248 2.10 12.82 5.42
C SER A 248 3.46 13.27 4.90
N LEU A 249 4.19 14.11 5.64
CA LEU A 249 5.55 14.56 5.29
C LEU A 249 6.53 13.38 5.21
N VAL A 250 6.48 12.48 6.20
CA VAL A 250 7.32 11.27 6.21
C VAL A 250 6.99 10.37 5.02
N LEU A 251 5.71 10.09 4.75
CA LEU A 251 5.31 9.23 3.64
C LEU A 251 5.58 9.86 2.26
N LEU A 252 5.54 11.19 2.14
CA LEU A 252 5.87 11.90 0.91
C LEU A 252 7.31 11.62 0.44
N SER A 253 8.24 11.39 1.37
CA SER A 253 9.62 11.02 1.06
C SER A 253 9.74 9.69 0.31
N GLY A 254 8.69 8.87 0.32
CA GLY A 254 8.62 7.63 -0.46
C GLY A 254 8.73 7.84 -1.97
N ILE A 255 8.36 9.01 -2.49
CA ILE A 255 8.57 9.36 -3.91
C ILE A 255 10.07 9.35 -4.22
N ILE A 256 10.90 9.92 -3.34
CA ILE A 256 12.37 9.89 -3.47
C ILE A 256 12.85 8.44 -3.47
N GLY A 257 12.34 7.62 -2.55
CA GLY A 257 12.68 6.20 -2.48
C GLY A 257 12.38 5.46 -3.78
N GLN A 258 11.21 5.66 -4.38
CA GLN A 258 10.87 5.04 -5.66
C GLN A 258 11.78 5.48 -6.82
N LEU A 259 12.12 6.77 -6.88
CA LEU A 259 13.05 7.28 -7.89
C LEU A 259 14.44 6.67 -7.73
N LEU A 260 14.97 6.63 -6.50
CA LEU A 260 16.26 6.01 -6.19
C LEU A 260 16.25 4.52 -6.47
N GLY A 261 15.18 3.80 -6.10
CA GLY A 261 15.00 2.38 -6.39
C GLY A 261 15.00 2.07 -7.89
N GLY A 262 14.32 2.91 -8.69
CA GLY A 262 14.35 2.80 -10.15
C GLY A 262 15.75 3.05 -10.73
N TYR A 263 16.42 4.10 -10.25
CA TYR A 263 17.78 4.46 -10.70
C TYR A 263 18.82 3.39 -10.36
N PHE A 264 18.88 2.96 -9.10
CA PHE A 264 19.84 1.95 -8.67
C PHE A 264 19.49 0.54 -9.21
N GLY A 265 18.21 0.19 -9.25
CA GLY A 265 17.73 -1.09 -9.78
C GLY A 265 18.04 -1.31 -11.27
N SER A 266 18.28 -0.23 -12.04
CA SER A 266 18.75 -0.31 -13.43
C SER A 266 20.27 -0.49 -13.57
N ARG A 267 21.05 -0.25 -12.52
CA ARG A 267 22.53 -0.22 -12.56
C ARG A 267 23.21 -1.30 -11.74
N PHE A 268 22.56 -1.76 -10.67
CA PHE A 268 23.16 -2.71 -9.75
C PHE A 268 22.34 -4.01 -9.69
N ASP A 269 22.95 -5.04 -9.13
CA ASP A 269 22.28 -6.31 -8.89
C ASP A 269 21.07 -6.12 -7.93
N LYS A 270 19.91 -6.61 -8.36
CA LYS A 270 18.64 -6.37 -7.68
C LYS A 270 18.52 -7.13 -6.36
N ALA A 271 19.06 -8.35 -6.29
CA ALA A 271 19.04 -9.15 -5.08
C ALA A 271 20.00 -8.56 -4.02
N TYR A 272 21.13 -8.01 -4.47
CA TYR A 272 22.04 -7.27 -3.60
C TYR A 272 21.42 -5.98 -3.06
N LEU A 273 20.74 -5.20 -3.90
CA LEU A 273 20.04 -4.00 -3.48
C LEU A 273 18.92 -4.34 -2.48
N LEU A 274 18.18 -5.42 -2.70
CA LEU A 274 17.15 -5.88 -1.76
C LEU A 274 17.75 -6.23 -0.40
N PHE A 275 18.90 -6.90 -0.38
CA PHE A 275 19.62 -7.19 0.87
C PHE A 275 20.00 -5.90 1.60
N ILE A 276 20.56 -4.89 0.92
CA ILE A 276 20.89 -3.59 1.55
C ILE A 276 19.64 -2.90 2.09
N ILE A 277 18.54 -2.90 1.35
CA ILE A 277 17.27 -2.31 1.78
C ILE A 277 16.78 -2.95 3.07
N VAL A 278 16.78 -4.29 3.15
CA VAL A 278 16.34 -4.99 4.37
C VAL A 278 17.24 -4.65 5.55
N VAL A 279 18.57 -4.64 5.36
CA VAL A 279 19.55 -4.27 6.41
C VAL A 279 19.31 -2.83 6.91
N LEU A 280 19.16 -1.87 6.00
CA LEU A 280 18.96 -0.47 6.37
C LEU A 280 17.60 -0.19 7.02
N ASN A 281 16.55 -0.93 6.66
CA ASN A 281 15.24 -0.77 7.30
C ASN A 281 15.29 -1.04 8.81
N VAL A 282 16.11 -2.00 9.28
CA VAL A 282 16.15 -2.40 10.68
C VAL A 282 16.51 -1.23 11.63
N PRO A 283 17.65 -0.53 11.49
CA PRO A 283 18.01 0.52 12.42
C PRO A 283 17.08 1.73 12.32
N PHE A 284 16.71 2.17 11.12
CA PHE A 284 15.87 3.37 10.98
C PHE A 284 14.46 3.15 11.50
N LEU A 285 13.91 1.95 11.35
CA LEU A 285 12.62 1.61 11.95
C LEU A 285 12.71 1.61 13.48
N ALA A 286 13.74 0.98 14.07
CA ALA A 286 13.93 0.96 15.53
C ALA A 286 14.03 2.38 16.09
N LEU A 287 14.80 3.26 15.44
CA LEU A 287 15.03 4.65 15.89
C LEU A 287 13.74 5.48 15.93
N ILE A 288 12.71 5.18 15.13
CA ILE A 288 11.41 5.88 15.21
C ILE A 288 10.80 5.74 16.60
N GLY A 289 10.87 4.57 17.22
CA GLY A 289 10.29 4.32 18.54
C GLY A 289 11.26 4.53 19.71
N LEU A 290 12.57 4.65 19.44
CA LEU A 290 13.60 4.83 20.45
C LEU A 290 14.05 6.29 20.63
N THR A 291 13.64 7.18 19.71
CA THR A 291 14.01 8.60 19.73
C THR A 291 12.75 9.47 19.76
N SER A 292 12.93 10.76 19.94
CA SER A 292 11.86 11.77 19.94
C SER A 292 12.23 12.98 19.10
N GLY A 293 11.29 13.91 18.91
CA GLY A 293 11.52 15.17 18.21
C GLY A 293 12.00 14.99 16.76
N MET A 294 12.99 15.77 16.34
CA MET A 294 13.49 15.77 14.96
C MET A 294 14.17 14.47 14.56
N MET A 295 14.83 13.76 15.50
CA MET A 295 15.49 12.48 15.21
C MET A 295 14.48 11.39 14.85
N MET A 296 13.34 11.34 15.54
CA MET A 296 12.22 10.45 15.24
C MET A 296 11.70 10.69 13.81
N ILE A 297 11.45 11.96 13.45
CA ILE A 297 10.96 12.35 12.11
C ILE A 297 11.99 12.00 11.04
N PHE A 298 13.26 12.34 11.25
CA PHE A 298 14.36 12.03 10.33
C PHE A 298 14.50 10.51 10.10
N SER A 299 14.44 9.73 11.17
CA SER A 299 14.48 8.26 11.08
C SER A 299 13.31 7.71 10.25
N GLY A 300 12.10 8.27 10.43
CA GLY A 300 10.93 7.94 9.62
C GLY A 300 11.12 8.28 8.14
N ILE A 301 11.67 9.44 7.81
CA ILE A 301 11.97 9.85 6.44
C ILE A 301 12.96 8.88 5.79
N ILE A 302 14.06 8.55 6.45
CA ILE A 302 15.07 7.63 5.91
C ILE A 302 14.49 6.22 5.77
N PHE A 303 13.75 5.74 6.77
CA PHE A 303 13.06 4.45 6.68
C PHE A 303 12.15 4.39 5.45
N VAL A 304 11.32 5.40 5.22
CA VAL A 304 10.39 5.45 4.09
C VAL A 304 11.13 5.53 2.76
N ILE A 305 12.18 6.34 2.64
CA ILE A 305 13.02 6.39 1.42
C ILE A 305 13.59 5.01 1.10
N VAL A 306 14.17 4.35 2.09
CA VAL A 306 14.78 3.01 1.93
C VAL A 306 13.70 1.97 1.61
N HIS A 307 12.59 1.95 2.34
CA HIS A 307 11.52 0.98 2.17
C HIS A 307 10.86 1.06 0.79
N PHE A 308 10.54 2.28 0.34
CA PHE A 308 9.86 2.50 -0.95
C PHE A 308 10.77 2.24 -2.16
N SER A 309 12.09 2.25 -1.99
CA SER A 309 13.03 1.85 -3.05
C SER A 309 12.91 0.36 -3.40
N MET A 310 12.37 -0.46 -2.48
CA MET A 310 12.12 -1.88 -2.72
C MET A 310 11.15 -2.14 -3.85
N GLN A 311 10.11 -1.31 -4.04
CA GLN A 311 9.03 -1.60 -4.98
C GLN A 311 9.52 -1.72 -6.44
N PRO A 312 10.24 -0.75 -7.03
CA PRO A 312 10.74 -0.90 -8.40
C PRO A 312 11.81 -1.99 -8.53
N ILE A 313 12.65 -2.18 -7.50
CA ILE A 313 13.67 -3.24 -7.48
C ILE A 313 13.01 -4.61 -7.43
N GLY A 314 12.05 -4.83 -6.54
CA GLY A 314 11.34 -6.10 -6.35
C GLY A 314 10.52 -6.47 -7.58
N ASN A 315 9.78 -5.51 -8.17
CA ASN A 315 9.04 -5.75 -9.40
C ASN A 315 9.97 -6.18 -10.56
N SER A 316 11.12 -5.54 -10.67
CA SER A 316 12.13 -5.90 -11.67
C SER A 316 12.77 -7.27 -11.39
N LEU A 317 12.95 -7.63 -10.12
CA LEU A 317 13.48 -8.93 -9.70
C LEU A 317 12.49 -10.06 -10.03
N ILE A 318 11.19 -9.89 -9.70
CA ILE A 318 10.15 -10.86 -10.10
C ILE A 318 10.15 -11.07 -11.61
N ALA A 319 10.24 -9.99 -12.40
CA ALA A 319 10.30 -10.08 -13.85
C ALA A 319 11.55 -10.82 -14.36
N GLN A 320 12.64 -10.78 -13.61
CA GLN A 320 13.90 -11.46 -13.94
C GLN A 320 13.86 -12.97 -13.64
N ILE A 321 13.23 -13.37 -12.50
CA ILE A 321 13.25 -14.74 -12.00
C ILE A 321 11.99 -15.56 -12.39
N THR A 322 11.03 -14.94 -13.08
CA THR A 322 9.76 -15.57 -13.50
C THR A 322 9.62 -15.57 -15.02
N GLN A 323 9.08 -16.65 -15.57
CA GLN A 323 8.70 -16.72 -17.00
C GLN A 323 7.67 -15.63 -17.34
N SER A 324 7.71 -15.12 -18.57
CA SER A 324 6.85 -14.03 -19.02
C SER A 324 5.34 -14.32 -18.87
N ASN A 325 4.91 -15.54 -19.15
CA ASN A 325 3.52 -16.00 -19.02
C ASN A 325 3.05 -16.16 -17.56
N HIS A 326 3.97 -16.30 -16.58
CA HIS A 326 3.65 -16.46 -15.17
C HIS A 326 3.86 -15.18 -14.33
N ARG A 327 4.34 -14.08 -14.92
CA ARG A 327 4.64 -12.82 -14.20
C ARG A 327 3.42 -12.24 -13.51
N GLY A 328 2.25 -12.27 -14.17
CA GLY A 328 1.01 -11.76 -13.56
C GLY A 328 0.65 -12.50 -12.28
N VAL A 329 0.75 -13.83 -12.28
CA VAL A 329 0.56 -14.66 -11.11
C VAL A 329 1.63 -14.38 -10.05
N GLY A 330 2.90 -14.22 -10.48
CA GLY A 330 4.00 -13.87 -9.58
C GLY A 330 3.79 -12.56 -8.85
N TYR A 331 3.30 -11.53 -9.52
CA TYR A 331 2.92 -10.26 -8.88
C TYR A 331 1.72 -10.42 -7.94
N GLY A 332 0.67 -11.14 -8.36
CA GLY A 332 -0.49 -11.40 -7.50
C GLY A 332 -0.13 -12.10 -6.20
N ILE A 333 0.71 -13.13 -6.26
CA ILE A 333 1.25 -13.84 -5.10
C ILE A 333 2.09 -12.90 -4.23
N SER A 334 2.92 -12.04 -4.83
CA SER A 334 3.69 -11.04 -4.10
C SER A 334 2.79 -10.08 -3.32
N PHE A 335 1.72 -9.58 -3.93
CA PHE A 335 0.74 -8.73 -3.25
C PHE A 335 0.02 -9.46 -2.11
N PHE A 336 -0.36 -10.72 -2.31
CA PHE A 336 -0.97 -11.52 -1.26
C PHE A 336 -0.05 -11.67 -0.04
N PHE A 337 1.21 -12.01 -0.25
CA PHE A 337 2.15 -12.18 0.86
C PHE A 337 2.53 -10.85 1.51
N SER A 338 2.76 -9.80 0.73
CA SER A 338 3.21 -8.51 1.28
C SER A 338 2.06 -7.73 1.94
N PHE A 339 0.87 -7.68 1.36
CA PHE A 339 -0.25 -6.90 1.91
C PHE A 339 -1.24 -7.77 2.68
N GLY A 340 -1.57 -9.00 2.21
CA GLY A 340 -2.48 -9.90 2.89
C GLY A 340 -1.84 -10.49 4.15
N ALA A 341 -0.85 -11.37 3.98
CA ALA A 341 -0.15 -11.97 5.12
C ALA A 341 0.65 -10.93 5.92
N GLY A 342 1.27 -9.96 5.24
CA GLY A 342 1.93 -8.83 5.88
C GLY A 342 1.00 -8.00 6.75
N GLY A 343 -0.30 -7.95 6.44
CA GLY A 343 -1.32 -7.24 7.21
C GLY A 343 -1.43 -7.65 8.68
N PHE A 344 -0.98 -8.85 9.06
CA PHE A 344 -0.87 -9.26 10.47
C PHE A 344 0.00 -8.32 11.31
N GLY A 345 0.88 -7.55 10.68
CA GLY A 345 1.67 -6.53 11.36
C GLY A 345 0.83 -5.46 12.06
N ALA A 346 -0.37 -5.16 11.56
CA ALA A 346 -1.28 -4.23 12.22
C ALA A 346 -1.84 -4.83 13.53
N GLY A 347 -2.27 -6.09 13.53
CA GLY A 347 -2.74 -6.79 14.73
C GLY A 347 -1.63 -6.97 15.78
N ILE A 348 -0.46 -7.42 15.35
CA ILE A 348 0.73 -7.54 16.22
C ILE A 348 1.09 -6.17 16.80
N GLY A 349 1.11 -5.12 15.97
CA GLY A 349 1.35 -3.75 16.42
C GLY A 349 0.31 -3.27 17.43
N GLY A 350 -0.97 -3.62 17.21
CA GLY A 350 -2.06 -3.31 18.14
C GLY A 350 -1.87 -3.94 19.51
N LEU A 351 -1.52 -5.23 19.56
CA LEU A 351 -1.19 -5.92 20.81
C LEU A 351 -0.01 -5.26 21.54
N ILE A 352 1.04 -4.91 20.80
CA ILE A 352 2.20 -4.21 21.38
C ILE A 352 1.80 -2.82 21.88
N ALA A 353 0.98 -2.09 21.11
CA ALA A 353 0.53 -0.75 21.48
C ALA A 353 -0.27 -0.75 22.79
N GLU A 354 -1.19 -1.70 22.94
CA GLU A 354 -2.08 -1.78 24.11
C GLU A 354 -1.31 -2.18 25.39
N HIS A 355 -0.37 -3.15 25.30
CA HIS A 355 0.32 -3.66 26.47
C HIS A 355 1.64 -2.96 26.80
N PHE A 356 2.35 -2.41 25.81
CA PHE A 356 3.69 -1.85 25.97
C PHE A 356 3.82 -0.41 25.49
N GLY A 357 2.76 0.15 24.88
CA GLY A 357 2.72 1.49 24.33
C GLY A 357 3.17 1.57 22.88
N VAL A 358 2.64 2.58 22.18
CA VAL A 358 2.77 2.75 20.71
C VAL A 358 4.22 2.86 20.24
N ALA A 359 5.10 3.52 21.01
CA ALA A 359 6.50 3.68 20.64
C ALA A 359 7.26 2.33 20.53
N LYS A 360 6.84 1.31 21.29
CA LYS A 360 7.49 -0.02 21.29
C LYS A 360 7.19 -0.85 20.04
N ILE A 361 6.18 -0.45 19.24
CA ILE A 361 5.87 -1.11 17.97
C ILE A 361 7.06 -1.07 17.02
N PHE A 362 7.70 0.07 16.86
CA PHE A 362 8.74 0.27 15.86
C PHE A 362 10.01 -0.59 16.13
N PRO A 363 10.59 -0.61 17.33
CA PRO A 363 11.69 -1.53 17.60
C PRO A 363 11.26 -3.00 17.57
N ALA A 364 10.03 -3.35 17.95
CA ALA A 364 9.53 -4.72 17.83
C ALA A 364 9.42 -5.14 16.35
N MET A 365 8.87 -4.30 15.48
CA MET A 365 8.82 -4.54 14.04
C MET A 365 10.22 -4.65 13.42
N SER A 366 11.18 -3.88 13.92
CA SER A 366 12.58 -3.96 13.52
C SER A 366 13.18 -5.33 13.86
N ILE A 367 12.89 -5.89 15.03
CA ILE A 367 13.31 -7.25 15.43
C ILE A 367 12.67 -8.31 14.53
N ILE A 368 11.37 -8.19 14.25
CA ILE A 368 10.65 -9.11 13.34
C ILE A 368 11.29 -9.12 11.94
N LEU A 369 11.90 -8.01 11.50
CA LEU A 369 12.54 -7.91 10.20
C LEU A 369 13.90 -8.63 10.12
N ILE A 370 14.57 -8.91 11.23
CA ILE A 370 15.93 -9.48 11.25
C ILE A 370 16.04 -10.79 10.43
N PRO A 371 15.11 -11.76 10.53
CA PRO A 371 15.19 -12.99 9.73
C PRO A 371 15.21 -12.74 8.21
N ALA A 372 14.57 -11.64 7.75
CA ALA A 372 14.58 -11.27 6.34
C ALA A 372 15.97 -10.93 5.82
N ILE A 373 16.91 -10.50 6.67
CA ILE A 373 18.32 -10.26 6.29
C ILE A 373 18.96 -11.56 5.80
N GLY A 374 18.78 -12.65 6.57
CA GLY A 374 19.30 -13.98 6.18
C GLY A 374 18.68 -14.50 4.89
N LEU A 375 17.35 -14.34 4.73
CA LEU A 375 16.65 -14.71 3.51
C LEU A 375 17.11 -13.89 2.30
N ALA A 376 17.33 -12.59 2.45
CA ALA A 376 17.80 -11.71 1.39
C ALA A 376 19.26 -12.04 0.98
N TRP A 377 20.10 -12.39 1.96
CA TRP A 377 21.45 -12.86 1.69
C TRP A 377 21.47 -14.21 0.93
N LEU A 378 20.57 -15.14 1.29
CA LEU A 378 20.40 -16.40 0.55
C LEU A 378 19.87 -16.15 -0.87
N LEU A 379 18.91 -15.25 -1.04
CA LEU A 379 18.39 -14.86 -2.36
C LEU A 379 19.49 -14.34 -3.27
N LYS A 380 20.36 -13.45 -2.77
CA LYS A 380 21.51 -12.92 -3.50
C LYS A 380 22.43 -14.03 -4.05
N LYS A 381 22.53 -15.17 -3.37
CA LYS A 381 23.36 -16.31 -3.82
C LYS A 381 22.67 -17.18 -4.89
N LYS A 382 21.36 -17.01 -5.10
CA LYS A 382 20.53 -17.85 -5.99
C LYS A 382 20.12 -17.16 -7.28
N VAL A 383 20.32 -15.84 -7.39
CA VAL A 383 20.03 -15.00 -8.55
C VAL A 383 21.31 -14.47 -9.16
#